data_255f9c451e3daa39fef689c62ddc192c
#
_entry.id   255f9c451e3daa39fef689c62ddc192c
#
_cell.length_a   1.000
_cell.length_b   1.000
_cell.length_c   1.000
_cell.angle_alpha   90.00
_cell.angle_beta   90.00
_cell.angle_gamma   90.00
#
_symmetry.space_group_name_H-M   'P 1'
#
loop_
_entity.id
_entity.type
_entity.pdbx_description
1 polymer ?
#
loop_
_entity_poly.entity_id
_entity_poly.type
_entity_poly.pdbx_seq_one_letter_code
_entity_poly.pdbx_strand_id
1 'polypeptide(L)'
;MFIGIDLGTTNSAITSFDGKEVRVWKDPQQQTDVTPSAIYINKHGDKYYGWKAYNNEPRAPENTAKLFKRLMGSNTKIRFESSGIEMTPEECSAEILHELFGYLPEEVRYDKNTGTVITVPAAFNQMQKD
;
A
#
# COMPACT_ATOMS: atom_id res chain seq x y z
N MET A 1 19.60 -8.48 5.83
CA MET A 1 18.84 -7.79 4.76
C MET A 1 17.80 -6.87 5.36
N PHE A 2 17.62 -5.72 4.79
CA PHE A 2 16.61 -4.76 5.22
C PHE A 2 15.58 -4.56 4.13
N ILE A 3 14.31 -4.41 4.54
CA ILE A 3 13.20 -4.13 3.64
C ILE A 3 12.76 -2.70 3.88
N GLY A 4 12.73 -1.90 2.83
CA GLY A 4 12.24 -0.53 2.90
C GLY A 4 10.91 -0.42 2.20
N ILE A 5 9.94 0.22 2.84
CA ILE A 5 8.63 0.47 2.24
C ILE A 5 8.38 1.97 2.26
N ASP A 6 8.15 2.53 1.08
CA ASP A 6 7.69 3.90 0.93
C ASP A 6 6.18 3.85 0.74
N LEU A 7 5.45 4.12 1.82
CA LEU A 7 3.99 4.14 1.79
C LEU A 7 3.53 5.56 1.51
N GLY A 8 3.46 5.90 0.22
CA GLY A 8 3.08 7.23 -0.20
C GLY A 8 1.58 7.42 -0.27
N THR A 9 1.17 8.69 -0.38
CA THR A 9 -0.25 9.04 -0.48
C THR A 9 -0.87 8.52 -1.78
N THR A 10 -0.14 8.62 -2.87
CA THR A 10 -0.61 8.24 -4.20
C THR A 10 -0.05 6.89 -4.65
N ASN A 11 1.24 6.68 -4.42
CA ASN A 11 1.96 5.48 -4.84
C ASN A 11 2.82 4.96 -3.71
N SER A 12 3.03 3.65 -3.72
CA SER A 12 3.88 2.97 -2.76
C SER A 12 4.92 2.13 -3.49
N ALA A 13 6.03 1.82 -2.80
CA ALA A 13 7.10 1.02 -3.37
C ALA A 13 7.74 0.18 -2.27
N ILE A 14 8.32 -0.96 -2.66
CA ILE A 14 9.03 -1.83 -1.73
C ILE A 14 10.43 -2.13 -2.28
N THR A 15 11.43 -1.99 -1.43
CA THR A 15 12.82 -2.20 -1.77
C THR A 15 13.46 -3.16 -0.77
N SER A 16 14.59 -3.73 -1.15
CA SER A 16 15.43 -4.48 -0.24
C SER A 16 16.87 -4.01 -0.35
N PHE A 17 17.60 -4.14 0.75
CA PHE A 17 19.01 -3.77 0.83
C PHE A 17 19.76 -4.90 1.54
N ASP A 18 20.74 -5.47 0.85
CA ASP A 18 21.50 -6.62 1.37
C ASP A 18 22.85 -6.23 1.96
N GLY A 19 23.12 -4.94 2.10
CA GLY A 19 24.40 -4.42 2.54
C GLY A 19 25.28 -3.92 1.40
N LYS A 20 24.90 -4.24 0.16
CA LYS A 20 25.64 -3.84 -1.03
C LYS A 20 24.77 -3.19 -2.07
N GLU A 21 23.60 -3.76 -2.34
CA GLU A 21 22.72 -3.32 -3.40
C GLU A 21 21.33 -3.02 -2.88
N VAL A 22 20.72 -1.97 -3.44
CA VAL A 22 19.31 -1.66 -3.25
C VAL A 22 18.56 -2.22 -4.46
N ARG A 23 17.50 -2.98 -4.19
CA ARG A 23 16.67 -3.54 -5.24
C ARG A 23 15.23 -3.14 -5.03
N VAL A 24 14.60 -2.61 -6.09
CA VAL A 24 13.17 -2.29 -6.09
C VAL A 24 12.43 -3.52 -6.61
N TRP A 25 11.41 -3.95 -5.84
CA TRP A 25 10.60 -5.11 -6.22
C TRP A 25 9.36 -4.62 -6.94
N LYS A 26 9.20 -5.04 -8.18
CA LYS A 26 8.15 -4.56 -9.06
C LYS A 26 6.83 -5.28 -8.80
N ASP A 27 5.73 -4.58 -9.10
CA ASP A 27 4.42 -5.22 -9.18
C ASP A 27 4.51 -6.39 -10.17
N PRO A 28 4.14 -7.61 -9.76
CA PRO A 28 4.33 -8.78 -10.63
C PRO A 28 3.53 -8.74 -11.91
N GLN A 29 2.41 -8.04 -11.94
CA GLN A 29 1.54 -8.00 -13.11
C GLN A 29 1.90 -6.87 -14.06
N GLN A 30 2.15 -5.68 -13.53
CA GLN A 30 2.41 -4.50 -14.36
C GLN A 30 3.89 -4.21 -14.54
N GLN A 31 4.75 -4.85 -13.77
CA GLN A 31 6.21 -4.68 -13.83
C GLN A 31 6.66 -3.23 -13.61
N THR A 32 5.96 -2.54 -12.71
CA THR A 32 6.27 -1.16 -12.36
C THR A 32 6.96 -1.09 -11.00
N ASP A 33 7.84 -0.10 -10.84
CA ASP A 33 8.57 0.12 -9.58
C ASP A 33 7.68 0.65 -8.47
N VAL A 34 6.54 1.22 -8.82
CA VAL A 34 5.58 1.76 -7.86
C VAL A 34 4.23 1.10 -8.04
N THR A 35 3.47 1.05 -6.96
CA THR A 35 2.11 0.49 -6.92
C THR A 35 1.18 1.59 -6.41
N PRO A 36 0.09 1.88 -7.11
CA PRO A 36 -0.89 2.84 -6.59
C PRO A 36 -1.38 2.44 -5.20
N SER A 37 -1.46 3.41 -4.29
CA SER A 37 -1.99 3.22 -2.93
C SER A 37 -3.52 3.26 -3.02
N ALA A 38 -4.10 2.22 -3.61
CA ALA A 38 -5.53 2.16 -3.91
C ALA A 38 -6.08 0.77 -3.62
N ILE A 39 -7.33 0.73 -3.16
CA ILE A 39 -8.05 -0.51 -2.84
C ILE A 39 -9.42 -0.45 -3.49
N TYR A 40 -9.80 -1.51 -4.19
CA TYR A 40 -11.11 -1.67 -4.78
C TYR A 40 -11.78 -2.91 -4.17
N ILE A 41 -13.03 -2.77 -3.73
CA ILE A 41 -13.80 -3.90 -3.20
C ILE A 41 -15.11 -3.97 -3.99
N ASN A 42 -15.34 -5.11 -4.65
CA ASN A 42 -16.54 -5.30 -5.44
C ASN A 42 -17.74 -5.68 -4.56
N LYS A 43 -18.91 -5.86 -5.18
CA LYS A 43 -20.14 -6.19 -4.46
C LYS A 43 -20.09 -7.52 -3.72
N HIS A 44 -19.20 -8.39 -4.12
CA HIS A 44 -19.03 -9.71 -3.47
C HIS A 44 -18.02 -9.67 -2.31
N GLY A 45 -17.39 -8.51 -2.06
CA GLY A 45 -16.40 -8.37 -1.02
C GLY A 45 -14.99 -8.76 -1.45
N ASP A 46 -14.78 -9.01 -2.75
CA ASP A 46 -13.45 -9.31 -3.26
C ASP A 46 -12.61 -8.03 -3.32
N LYS A 47 -11.40 -8.12 -2.80
CA LYS A 47 -10.50 -6.98 -2.68
C LYS A 47 -9.40 -7.02 -3.74
N TYR A 48 -9.15 -5.86 -4.34
CA TYR A 48 -8.10 -5.68 -5.33
C TYR A 48 -7.26 -4.47 -4.95
N TYR A 49 -5.96 -4.54 -5.22
CA TYR A 49 -5.02 -3.53 -4.76
C TYR A 49 -4.20 -2.99 -5.92
N GLY A 50 -3.64 -1.80 -5.74
CA GLY A 50 -2.70 -1.24 -6.69
C GLY A 50 -3.33 -0.92 -8.03
N TRP A 51 -2.71 -1.38 -9.12
CA TRP A 51 -3.16 -1.05 -10.47
C TRP A 51 -4.56 -1.56 -10.78
N LYS A 52 -4.95 -2.72 -10.26
CA LYS A 52 -6.32 -3.23 -10.45
C LYS A 52 -7.34 -2.30 -9.82
N ALA A 53 -7.04 -1.79 -8.64
CA ALA A 53 -7.92 -0.83 -7.97
C ALA A 53 -7.94 0.50 -8.73
N TYR A 54 -6.77 0.99 -9.09
CA TYR A 54 -6.63 2.26 -9.82
C TYR A 54 -7.41 2.23 -11.13
N ASN A 55 -7.31 1.13 -11.88
CA ASN A 55 -7.96 1.00 -13.18
C ASN A 55 -9.47 0.83 -13.08
N ASN A 56 -9.99 0.41 -11.92
CA ASN A 56 -11.42 0.28 -11.71
C ASN A 56 -12.07 1.55 -11.18
N GLU A 57 -11.28 2.49 -10.68
CA GLU A 57 -11.78 3.71 -10.06
C GLU A 57 -12.72 4.54 -10.97
N PRO A 58 -12.39 4.74 -12.27
CA PRO A 58 -13.29 5.53 -13.13
C PRO A 58 -14.68 4.95 -13.28
N ARG A 59 -14.81 3.61 -13.20
CA ARG A 59 -16.12 2.94 -13.35
C ARG A 59 -16.83 2.78 -12.02
N ALA A 60 -16.09 2.69 -10.94
CA ALA A 60 -16.65 2.39 -9.62
C ALA A 60 -15.94 3.20 -8.52
N PRO A 61 -16.01 4.55 -8.61
CA PRO A 61 -15.34 5.38 -7.60
C PRO A 61 -15.89 5.15 -6.20
N GLU A 62 -17.17 4.79 -6.08
CA GLU A 62 -17.82 4.51 -4.80
C GLU A 62 -17.30 3.24 -4.13
N ASN A 63 -16.59 2.39 -4.88
CA ASN A 63 -16.03 1.14 -4.38
C ASN A 63 -14.50 1.17 -4.32
N THR A 64 -13.90 2.34 -4.51
CA THR A 64 -12.44 2.48 -4.56
C THR A 64 -11.98 3.46 -3.52
N ALA A 65 -11.02 3.05 -2.68
CA ALA A 65 -10.37 3.92 -1.71
C ALA A 65 -8.99 4.32 -2.23
N LYS A 66 -8.69 5.61 -2.17
CA LYS A 66 -7.37 6.15 -2.46
C LYS A 66 -7.15 7.39 -1.62
N LEU A 67 -5.91 7.86 -1.54
CA LEU A 67 -5.54 9.04 -0.76
C LEU A 67 -5.86 8.90 0.73
N PHE A 68 -6.03 7.66 1.21
CA PHE A 68 -6.42 7.41 2.61
C PHE A 68 -5.32 7.79 3.60
N LYS A 69 -4.09 7.91 3.15
CA LYS A 69 -3.01 8.41 4.02
C LYS A 69 -3.30 9.80 4.58
N ARG A 70 -4.03 10.62 3.83
CA ARG A 70 -4.41 11.96 4.27
C ARG A 70 -5.41 11.94 5.41
N LEU A 71 -6.11 10.82 5.59
CA LEU A 71 -7.16 10.66 6.60
C LEU A 71 -6.65 9.96 7.86
N MET A 72 -5.40 9.53 7.88
CA MET A 72 -4.84 8.84 9.04
C MET A 72 -4.85 9.77 10.25
N GLY A 73 -5.21 9.20 11.39
CA GLY A 73 -5.36 9.97 12.63
C GLY A 73 -6.74 10.61 12.79
N SER A 74 -7.58 10.56 11.76
CA SER A 74 -8.96 11.04 11.84
C SER A 74 -9.89 9.90 12.26
N ASN A 75 -11.15 10.23 12.58
CA ASN A 75 -12.17 9.23 12.88
C ASN A 75 -12.94 8.81 11.61
N THR A 76 -12.47 9.20 10.44
CA THR A 76 -13.12 8.90 9.18
C THR A 76 -13.03 7.41 8.87
N LYS A 77 -14.14 6.82 8.46
CA LYS A 77 -14.16 5.46 7.92
C LYS A 77 -14.46 5.53 6.44
N ILE A 78 -13.76 4.71 5.67
CA ILE A 78 -13.96 4.63 4.23
C ILE A 78 -14.94 3.51 3.97
N ARG A 79 -16.05 3.84 3.30
CA ARG A 79 -17.09 2.87 2.98
C ARG A 79 -17.04 2.49 1.51
N PHE A 80 -17.02 1.19 1.27
CA PHE A 80 -17.10 0.63 -0.08
C PHE A 80 -18.58 0.29 -0.32
N GLU A 81 -19.25 1.11 -1.10
CA GLU A 81 -20.71 1.14 -1.17
C GLU A 81 -21.35 -0.18 -1.55
N SER A 82 -20.85 -0.86 -2.59
CA SER A 82 -21.49 -2.06 -3.10
C SER A 82 -21.41 -3.24 -2.14
N SER A 83 -20.33 -3.35 -1.38
CA SER A 83 -20.14 -4.44 -0.41
C SER A 83 -20.63 -4.07 0.98
N GLY A 84 -20.68 -2.78 1.28
CA GLY A 84 -21.00 -2.30 2.63
C GLY A 84 -19.84 -2.40 3.61
N ILE A 85 -18.66 -2.80 3.13
CA ILE A 85 -17.47 -2.91 3.97
C ILE A 85 -16.97 -1.52 4.30
N GLU A 86 -16.60 -1.31 5.56
CA GLU A 86 -15.99 -0.07 6.03
C GLU A 86 -14.59 -0.36 6.57
N MET A 87 -13.64 0.52 6.27
CA MET A 87 -12.26 0.38 6.72
C MET A 87 -11.74 1.73 7.19
N THR A 88 -10.92 1.70 8.23
CA THR A 88 -10.20 2.91 8.64
C THR A 88 -9.04 3.16 7.67
N PRO A 89 -8.53 4.41 7.59
CA PRO A 89 -7.34 4.69 6.79
C PRO A 89 -6.15 3.82 7.20
N GLU A 90 -6.01 3.52 8.50
CA GLU A 90 -4.95 2.67 9.02
C GLU A 90 -5.10 1.24 8.51
N GLU A 91 -6.32 0.73 8.48
CA GLU A 91 -6.59 -0.60 7.93
C GLU A 91 -6.28 -0.65 6.42
N CYS A 92 -6.64 0.40 5.69
CA CYS A 92 -6.30 0.51 4.27
C CYS A 92 -4.79 0.48 4.06
N SER A 93 -4.06 1.24 4.87
CA SER A 93 -2.60 1.29 4.79
C SER A 93 -1.98 -0.07 5.08
N ALA A 94 -2.51 -0.78 6.09
CA ALA A 94 -2.03 -2.11 6.44
C ALA A 94 -2.25 -3.11 5.29
N GLU A 95 -3.36 -3.00 4.58
CA GLU A 95 -3.64 -3.88 3.45
C GLU A 95 -2.68 -3.62 2.28
N ILE A 96 -2.34 -2.36 2.02
CA ILE A 96 -1.33 -2.02 1.00
C ILE A 96 0.04 -2.57 1.40
N LEU A 97 0.42 -2.44 2.67
CA LEU A 97 1.67 -3.01 3.16
C LEU A 97 1.73 -4.51 2.94
N HIS A 98 0.64 -5.21 3.24
CA HIS A 98 0.54 -6.65 3.07
C HIS A 98 0.69 -7.04 1.59
N GLU A 99 0.07 -6.28 0.71
CA GLU A 99 0.18 -6.50 -0.73
C GLU A 99 1.63 -6.36 -1.20
N LEU A 100 2.31 -5.29 -0.77
CA LEU A 100 3.70 -5.05 -1.15
C LEU A 100 4.63 -6.14 -0.65
N PHE A 101 4.43 -6.62 0.58
CA PHE A 101 5.22 -7.73 1.10
C PHE A 101 5.08 -8.98 0.23
N GLY A 102 3.91 -9.15 -0.38
CA GLY A 102 3.67 -10.26 -1.29
C GLY A 102 4.53 -10.23 -2.55
N TYR A 103 5.13 -9.09 -2.89
CA TYR A 103 6.03 -8.97 -4.03
C TYR A 103 7.43 -9.53 -3.75
N LEU A 104 7.77 -9.72 -2.49
CA LEU A 104 9.08 -10.24 -2.10
C LEU A 104 9.14 -11.76 -2.30
N PRO A 105 10.32 -12.31 -2.70
CA PRO A 105 10.48 -13.76 -2.72
C PRO A 105 10.34 -14.33 -1.30
N GLU A 106 9.94 -15.60 -1.21
CA GLU A 106 9.73 -16.24 0.08
C GLU A 106 10.98 -16.25 0.95
N GLU A 107 12.16 -16.49 0.36
CA GLU A 107 13.41 -16.52 1.09
C GLU A 107 13.74 -15.17 1.73
N VAL A 108 13.28 -14.07 1.16
CA VAL A 108 13.45 -12.74 1.74
C VAL A 108 12.37 -12.47 2.78
N ARG A 109 11.13 -12.80 2.44
CA ARG A 109 9.96 -12.53 3.28
C ARG A 109 10.02 -13.23 4.63
N TYR A 110 10.52 -14.46 4.65
CA TYR A 110 10.55 -15.27 5.85
C TYR A 110 11.92 -15.42 6.48
N ASP A 111 12.90 -14.64 6.04
CA ASP A 111 14.24 -14.64 6.65
C ASP A 111 14.17 -14.00 8.03
N LYS A 112 14.59 -14.73 9.05
CA LYS A 112 14.57 -14.26 10.44
C LYS A 112 15.44 -13.05 10.68
N ASN A 113 16.45 -12.85 9.84
CA ASN A 113 17.40 -11.74 9.98
C ASN A 113 16.99 -10.51 9.20
N THR A 114 15.81 -10.53 8.57
CA THR A 114 15.32 -9.41 7.79
C THR A 114 14.68 -8.37 8.71
N GLY A 115 15.18 -7.14 8.65
CA GLY A 115 14.59 -5.99 9.32
C GLY A 115 13.72 -5.22 8.32
N THR A 116 12.71 -4.52 8.84
CA THR A 116 11.79 -3.74 8.01
C THR A 116 11.79 -2.29 8.45
N VAL A 117 11.92 -1.39 7.48
CA VAL A 117 11.83 0.05 7.70
C VAL A 117 10.69 0.59 6.83
N ILE A 118 9.74 1.27 7.45
CA ILE A 118 8.62 1.89 6.75
C ILE A 118 8.84 3.39 6.74
N THR A 119 8.85 3.98 5.55
CA THR A 119 8.98 5.42 5.42
C THR A 119 7.60 6.05 5.20
N VAL A 120 7.51 7.34 5.50
CA VAL A 120 6.26 8.10 5.33
C VAL A 120 6.52 9.25 4.36
N PRO A 121 5.46 9.82 3.74
CA PRO A 121 5.64 10.94 2.81
C PRO A 121 6.36 12.11 3.47
N ALA A 122 7.14 12.83 2.67
CA ALA A 122 7.93 13.95 3.17
C ALA A 122 7.07 15.00 3.88
N ALA A 123 5.88 15.29 3.34
CA ALA A 123 4.95 16.24 3.96
C ALA A 123 4.51 15.77 5.35
N PHE A 124 4.27 14.48 5.52
CA PHE A 124 3.89 13.90 6.81
C PHE A 124 5.06 14.00 7.79
N ASN A 125 6.28 13.74 7.33
CA ASN A 125 7.47 13.85 8.16
C ASN A 125 7.67 15.26 8.67
N GLN A 126 7.43 16.27 7.84
CA GLN A 126 7.54 17.66 8.25
C GLN A 126 6.54 18.00 9.34
N MET A 127 5.33 17.51 9.22
CA MET A 127 4.31 17.69 10.24
C MET A 127 4.72 17.08 11.57
N GLN A 128 5.38 15.96 11.54
CA GLN A 128 5.86 15.28 12.75
C GLN A 128 7.03 16.02 13.40
N LYS A 129 7.86 16.68 12.60
CA LYS A 129 9.02 17.41 13.11
C LYS A 129 8.60 18.73 13.77
N ASP A 130 7.56 19.32 13.29
CA ASP A 130 7.04 20.59 13.78
C ASP A 130 6.17 20.39 15.00
#